data_35496be4ef032123757e33439c9fbe2d
#
_entry.id   35496be4ef032123757e33439c9fbe2d
#
_cell.length_a   1.000
_cell.length_b   1.000
_cell.length_c   1.000
_cell.angle_alpha   90.00
_cell.angle_beta   90.00
_cell.angle_gamma   90.00
#
_symmetry.space_group_name_H-M   'P 1'
#
loop_
_entity.id
_entity.type
_entity.pdbx_description
1 polymer ?
#
loop_
_entity_poly.entity_id
_entity_poly.type
_entity_poly.pdbx_seq_one_letter_code
_entity_poly.pdbx_strand_id
1 'polypeptide(L)'
;MTDHLDTYRSVCLRECEQVLQTLDEDFYRDAVALIRQCRQKGGRLHITGIGKPAHLATYMACLFSSTGAPAYYLHGREADHGSCGQLMPGDVVICVSNSGETAEMKATAAAIHNNGCDIIAVTGNADSWLAKFAQVHLLAHVSAEGGPLNRAPRASILAEMLVLQG
;
A
#
# COMPACT_ATOMS: atom_id res chain seq x y z
N MET A 1 -31.08 20.60 -2.28
CA MET A 1 -30.03 20.03 -1.38
C MET A 1 -29.59 18.75 -2.01
N THR A 2 -28.44 18.71 -2.66
CA THR A 2 -27.83 17.44 -3.07
C THR A 2 -27.58 16.62 -1.83
N ASP A 3 -28.12 15.44 -1.77
CA ASP A 3 -27.88 14.56 -0.64
C ASP A 3 -26.41 14.17 -0.65
N HIS A 4 -25.67 14.63 0.38
CA HIS A 4 -24.24 14.31 0.51
C HIS A 4 -23.98 12.80 0.56
N LEU A 5 -24.96 12.03 1.01
CA LEU A 5 -24.89 10.57 1.01
C LEU A 5 -24.94 9.99 -0.41
N ASP A 6 -25.82 10.53 -1.28
CA ASP A 6 -25.90 10.08 -2.67
C ASP A 6 -24.65 10.44 -3.46
N THR A 7 -24.08 11.63 -3.21
CA THR A 7 -22.77 12.00 -3.78
C THR A 7 -21.68 11.05 -3.31
N TYR A 8 -21.59 10.76 -2.00
CA TYR A 8 -20.61 9.83 -1.46
C TYR A 8 -20.75 8.43 -2.08
N ARG A 9 -21.97 7.90 -2.12
CA ARG A 9 -22.26 6.55 -2.64
C ARG A 9 -21.88 6.46 -4.13
N SER A 10 -22.31 7.41 -4.95
CA SER A 10 -22.03 7.41 -6.39
C SER A 10 -20.54 7.53 -6.69
N VAL A 11 -19.80 8.37 -5.95
CA VAL A 11 -18.35 8.50 -6.11
C VAL A 11 -17.66 7.22 -5.69
N CYS A 12 -17.93 6.68 -4.50
CA CYS A 12 -17.29 5.45 -4.04
C CYS A 12 -17.54 4.27 -4.99
N LEU A 13 -18.78 4.10 -5.47
CA LEU A 13 -19.09 3.03 -6.41
C LEU A 13 -18.30 3.17 -7.71
N ARG A 14 -18.27 4.36 -8.29
CA ARG A 14 -17.53 4.63 -9.53
C ARG A 14 -16.04 4.41 -9.37
N GLU A 15 -15.43 4.98 -8.32
CA GLU A 15 -13.98 4.87 -8.09
C GLU A 15 -13.57 3.41 -7.80
N CYS A 16 -14.34 2.68 -7.00
CA CYS A 16 -14.10 1.25 -6.76
C CYS A 16 -14.23 0.43 -8.04
N GLU A 17 -15.25 0.68 -8.85
CA GLU A 17 -15.44 0.00 -10.14
C GLU A 17 -14.25 0.25 -11.08
N GLN A 18 -13.79 1.49 -11.19
CA GLN A 18 -12.63 1.84 -12.01
C GLN A 18 -11.36 1.13 -11.55
N VAL A 19 -11.10 1.08 -10.24
CA VAL A 19 -9.96 0.35 -9.70
C VAL A 19 -10.08 -1.14 -10.03
N LEU A 20 -11.22 -1.78 -9.74
CA LEU A 20 -11.42 -3.21 -10.00
C LEU A 20 -11.22 -3.58 -11.47
N GLN A 21 -11.55 -2.69 -12.41
CA GLN A 21 -11.34 -2.91 -13.85
C GLN A 21 -9.85 -2.90 -14.25
N THR A 22 -8.95 -2.37 -13.41
CA THR A 22 -7.50 -2.39 -13.66
C THR A 22 -6.79 -3.60 -13.06
N LEU A 23 -7.47 -4.35 -12.18
CA LEU A 23 -6.89 -5.47 -11.45
C LEU A 23 -6.97 -6.75 -12.29
N ASP A 24 -5.88 -7.12 -12.91
CA ASP A 24 -5.70 -8.36 -13.66
C ASP A 24 -4.37 -9.04 -13.29
N GLU A 25 -4.07 -10.17 -13.90
CA GLU A 25 -2.82 -10.90 -13.65
C GLU A 25 -1.58 -10.08 -14.02
N ASP A 26 -1.66 -9.25 -15.05
CA ASP A 26 -0.55 -8.41 -15.50
C ASP A 26 -0.25 -7.31 -14.49
N PHE A 27 -1.30 -6.74 -13.88
CA PHE A 27 -1.18 -5.74 -12.82
C PHE A 27 -0.38 -6.25 -11.62
N TYR A 28 -0.54 -7.52 -11.25
CA TYR A 28 0.13 -8.11 -10.08
C TYR A 28 1.41 -8.88 -10.41
N ARG A 29 1.71 -9.10 -11.67
CA ARG A 29 2.81 -10.00 -12.11
C ARG A 29 4.12 -9.76 -11.37
N ASP A 30 4.60 -8.52 -11.39
CA ASP A 30 5.91 -8.17 -10.83
C ASP A 30 5.91 -8.22 -9.30
N ALA A 31 4.82 -7.80 -8.66
CA ALA A 31 4.66 -7.87 -7.21
C ALA A 31 4.65 -9.32 -6.72
N VAL A 32 3.88 -10.18 -7.38
CA VAL A 32 3.81 -11.62 -7.06
C VAL A 32 5.15 -12.30 -7.32
N ALA A 33 5.84 -11.95 -8.41
CA ALA A 33 7.17 -12.48 -8.72
C ALA A 33 8.18 -12.11 -7.62
N LEU A 34 8.19 -10.85 -7.18
CA LEU A 34 9.08 -10.36 -6.13
C LEU A 34 8.82 -11.06 -4.79
N ILE A 35 7.55 -11.17 -4.38
CA ILE A 35 7.16 -11.87 -3.14
C ILE A 35 7.53 -13.35 -3.19
N ARG A 36 7.28 -14.03 -4.31
CA ARG A 36 7.66 -15.45 -4.50
C ARG A 36 9.17 -15.66 -4.41
N GLN A 37 9.95 -14.79 -5.07
CA GLN A 37 11.41 -14.85 -5.01
C GLN A 37 11.93 -14.62 -3.58
N CYS A 38 11.39 -13.64 -2.87
CA CYS A 38 11.70 -13.40 -1.47
C CYS A 38 11.46 -14.67 -0.62
N ARG A 39 10.29 -15.27 -0.73
CA ARG A 39 9.94 -16.47 0.05
C ARG A 39 10.79 -17.68 -0.28
N GLN A 40 11.14 -17.89 -1.56
CA GLN A 40 12.04 -18.98 -1.98
C GLN A 40 13.43 -18.85 -1.36
N LYS A 41 13.87 -17.64 -1.07
CA LYS A 41 15.14 -17.34 -0.39
C LYS A 41 15.03 -17.34 1.14
N GLY A 42 13.87 -17.65 1.70
CA GLY A 42 13.62 -17.64 3.15
C GLY A 42 13.31 -16.25 3.72
N GLY A 43 13.11 -15.25 2.87
CA GLY A 43 12.71 -13.90 3.26
C GLY A 43 11.23 -13.82 3.68
N ARG A 44 10.87 -12.70 4.30
CA ARG A 44 9.56 -12.44 4.88
C ARG A 44 8.88 -11.28 4.17
N LEU A 45 7.55 -11.29 4.21
CA LEU A 45 6.72 -10.20 3.73
C LEU A 45 6.33 -9.30 4.90
N HIS A 46 6.56 -8.00 4.76
CA HIS A 46 6.11 -6.98 5.71
C HIS A 46 5.18 -5.99 5.02
N ILE A 47 4.32 -5.35 5.79
CA ILE A 47 3.43 -4.29 5.29
C ILE A 47 3.51 -3.11 6.23
N THR A 48 3.65 -1.91 5.68
CA THR A 48 3.74 -0.66 6.44
C THR A 48 2.90 0.44 5.83
N GLY A 49 2.61 1.44 6.62
CA GLY A 49 1.95 2.68 6.26
C GLY A 49 2.06 3.67 7.40
N ILE A 50 1.69 4.92 7.15
CA ILE A 50 1.75 5.98 8.17
C ILE A 50 0.37 6.64 8.29
N GLY A 51 -0.09 6.85 9.53
CA GLY A 51 -1.43 7.36 9.81
C GLY A 51 -2.51 6.33 9.46
N LYS A 52 -3.50 6.73 8.64
CA LYS A 52 -4.62 5.84 8.28
C LYS A 52 -4.19 4.62 7.45
N PRO A 53 -3.27 4.72 6.47
CA PRO A 53 -2.69 3.55 5.81
C PRO A 53 -2.01 2.54 6.76
N ALA A 54 -1.54 2.95 7.95
CA ALA A 54 -0.99 2.01 8.93
C ALA A 54 -2.05 1.02 9.47
N HIS A 55 -3.29 1.48 9.64
CA HIS A 55 -4.40 0.61 10.05
C HIS A 55 -4.76 -0.39 8.95
N LEU A 56 -4.72 0.06 7.68
CA LEU A 56 -4.89 -0.82 6.54
C LEU A 56 -3.75 -1.84 6.47
N ALA A 57 -2.50 -1.43 6.64
CA ALA A 57 -1.33 -2.31 6.65
C ALA A 57 -1.43 -3.39 7.74
N THR A 58 -1.92 -3.03 8.93
CA THR A 58 -2.16 -3.99 10.01
C THR A 58 -3.24 -5.02 9.64
N TYR A 59 -4.37 -4.55 9.09
CA TYR A 59 -5.44 -5.44 8.61
C TYR A 59 -4.93 -6.38 7.51
N MET A 60 -4.20 -5.86 6.53
CA MET A 60 -3.69 -6.65 5.41
C MET A 60 -2.64 -7.70 5.83
N ALA A 61 -1.80 -7.38 6.81
CA ALA A 61 -0.86 -8.37 7.37
C ALA A 61 -1.63 -9.55 8.01
N CYS A 62 -2.72 -9.29 8.71
CA CYS A 62 -3.60 -10.33 9.24
C CYS A 62 -4.31 -11.11 8.12
N LEU A 63 -4.86 -10.42 7.12
CA LEU A 63 -5.55 -11.04 6.00
C LEU A 63 -4.62 -11.98 5.22
N PHE A 64 -3.45 -11.52 4.81
CA PHE A 64 -2.47 -12.34 4.10
C PHE A 64 -2.06 -13.57 4.92
N SER A 65 -1.80 -13.40 6.20
CA SER A 65 -1.47 -14.51 7.08
C SER A 65 -2.59 -15.53 7.17
N SER A 66 -3.85 -15.10 7.25
CA SER A 66 -5.02 -15.98 7.33
C SER A 66 -5.34 -16.72 6.01
N THR A 67 -4.86 -16.18 4.87
CA THR A 67 -5.04 -16.77 3.54
C THR A 67 -3.82 -17.57 3.06
N GLY A 68 -2.86 -17.85 3.95
CA GLY A 68 -1.69 -18.70 3.66
C GLY A 68 -0.46 -17.95 3.16
N ALA A 69 -0.46 -16.62 3.22
CA ALA A 69 0.70 -15.78 2.91
C ALA A 69 1.21 -15.06 4.19
N PRO A 70 2.03 -15.71 5.04
CA PRO A 70 2.52 -15.09 6.27
C PRO A 70 3.11 -13.71 6.02
N ALA A 71 2.54 -12.70 6.68
CA ALA A 71 2.95 -11.32 6.55
C ALA A 71 2.95 -10.64 7.91
N TYR A 72 3.80 -9.63 8.08
CA TYR A 72 4.05 -8.95 9.33
C TYR A 72 3.83 -7.45 9.20
N TYR A 73 3.20 -6.84 10.18
CA TYR A 73 3.10 -5.39 10.23
C TYR A 73 4.43 -4.76 10.66
N LEU A 74 4.91 -3.78 9.91
CA LEU A 74 6.03 -2.91 10.26
C LEU A 74 5.50 -1.53 10.65
N HIS A 75 5.81 -1.06 11.85
CA HIS A 75 5.38 0.26 12.31
C HIS A 75 6.18 1.37 11.62
N GLY A 76 5.57 2.07 10.64
CA GLY A 76 6.28 3.02 9.78
C GLY A 76 6.96 4.16 10.53
N ARG A 77 6.30 4.78 11.52
CA ARG A 77 6.89 5.89 12.28
C ARG A 77 8.02 5.46 13.23
N GLU A 78 8.00 4.20 13.66
CA GLU A 78 9.04 3.65 14.53
C GLU A 78 10.19 3.00 13.72
N ALA A 79 10.13 3.06 12.39
CA ALA A 79 11.14 2.49 11.51
C ALA A 79 12.53 3.08 11.81
N ASP A 80 12.60 4.40 11.97
CA ASP A 80 13.83 5.12 12.30
C ASP A 80 14.25 4.97 13.78
N HIS A 81 13.34 4.45 14.63
CA HIS A 81 13.55 4.30 16.08
C HIS A 81 13.73 2.84 16.50
N GLY A 82 14.04 1.95 15.56
CA GLY A 82 14.40 0.56 15.84
C GLY A 82 13.47 -0.50 15.27
N SER A 83 12.24 -0.16 14.80
CA SER A 83 11.32 -1.16 14.23
C SER A 83 11.87 -1.83 12.96
N CYS A 84 12.74 -1.15 12.20
CA CYS A 84 13.48 -1.76 11.09
C CYS A 84 14.42 -2.88 11.51
N GLY A 85 14.76 -2.99 12.79
CA GLY A 85 15.54 -4.12 13.33
C GLY A 85 14.84 -5.49 13.19
N GLN A 86 13.54 -5.51 12.91
CA GLN A 86 12.83 -6.77 12.58
C GLN A 86 13.04 -7.23 11.13
N LEU A 87 13.59 -6.38 10.26
CA LEU A 87 13.86 -6.67 8.86
C LEU A 87 15.18 -7.42 8.69
N MET A 88 15.21 -8.30 7.68
CA MET A 88 16.43 -8.97 7.24
C MET A 88 16.68 -8.67 5.76
N PRO A 89 17.95 -8.61 5.32
CA PRO A 89 18.25 -8.47 3.90
C PRO A 89 17.53 -9.53 3.06
N GLY A 90 16.87 -9.11 1.99
CA GLY A 90 16.05 -9.98 1.14
C GLY A 90 14.58 -10.10 1.56
N ASP A 91 14.13 -9.46 2.65
CA ASP A 91 12.72 -9.28 2.96
C ASP A 91 12.08 -8.35 1.91
N VAL A 92 10.76 -8.45 1.74
CA VAL A 92 9.95 -7.53 0.92
C VAL A 92 9.01 -6.74 1.83
N VAL A 93 8.92 -5.43 1.61
CA VAL A 93 8.02 -4.56 2.36
C VAL A 93 7.04 -3.87 1.44
N ILE A 94 5.74 -4.07 1.65
CA ILE A 94 4.67 -3.30 0.99
C ILE A 94 4.50 -1.97 1.75
N CYS A 95 4.76 -0.86 1.07
CA CYS A 95 4.60 0.49 1.60
C CYS A 95 3.32 1.14 1.06
N VAL A 96 2.36 1.42 1.93
CA VAL A 96 1.06 2.00 1.56
C VAL A 96 1.05 3.50 1.86
N SER A 97 0.83 4.32 0.83
CA SER A 97 0.78 5.78 0.97
C SER A 97 0.08 6.43 -0.21
N ASN A 98 -1.12 6.96 -0.01
CA ASN A 98 -1.91 7.55 -1.10
C ASN A 98 -1.14 8.61 -1.91
N SER A 99 -0.51 9.58 -1.26
CA SER A 99 0.30 10.60 -1.96
C SER A 99 1.66 10.08 -2.42
N GLY A 100 2.25 9.12 -1.70
CA GLY A 100 3.63 8.67 -1.92
C GLY A 100 4.71 9.73 -1.66
N GLU A 101 4.35 10.86 -1.02
CA GLU A 101 5.20 12.05 -0.92
C GLU A 101 5.53 12.48 0.52
N THR A 102 4.91 11.88 1.54
CA THR A 102 5.12 12.32 2.93
C THR A 102 6.56 12.09 3.38
N ALA A 103 7.11 13.04 4.13
CA ALA A 103 8.51 12.98 4.60
C ALA A 103 8.78 11.71 5.44
N GLU A 104 7.82 11.36 6.29
CA GLU A 104 7.92 10.17 7.12
C GLU A 104 7.95 8.88 6.28
N MET A 105 7.14 8.78 5.23
CA MET A 105 7.17 7.60 4.35
C MET A 105 8.47 7.53 3.56
N LYS A 106 9.02 8.67 3.13
CA LYS A 106 10.33 8.72 2.47
C LYS A 106 11.45 8.23 3.40
N ALA A 107 11.46 8.68 4.65
CA ALA A 107 12.42 8.21 5.66
C ALA A 107 12.26 6.70 5.94
N THR A 108 11.02 6.24 6.15
CA THR A 108 10.71 4.82 6.33
C THR A 108 11.18 3.97 5.15
N ALA A 109 10.86 4.36 3.91
CA ALA A 109 11.28 3.62 2.71
C ALA A 109 12.81 3.60 2.54
N ALA A 110 13.49 4.71 2.84
CA ALA A 110 14.95 4.76 2.84
C ALA A 110 15.55 3.82 3.89
N ALA A 111 14.99 3.77 5.11
CA ALA A 111 15.43 2.86 6.16
C ALA A 111 15.23 1.39 5.75
N ILE A 112 14.09 1.03 5.15
CA ILE A 112 13.80 -0.30 4.60
C ILE A 112 14.84 -0.69 3.55
N HIS A 113 15.08 0.19 2.59
CA HIS A 113 16.06 -0.04 1.52
C HIS A 113 17.49 -0.23 2.08
N ASN A 114 17.89 0.60 3.05
CA ASN A 114 19.21 0.50 3.70
C ASN A 114 19.40 -0.80 4.50
N ASN A 115 18.30 -1.46 4.91
CA ASN A 115 18.33 -2.80 5.51
C ASN A 115 18.41 -3.92 4.46
N GLY A 116 18.55 -3.59 3.17
CA GLY A 116 18.67 -4.58 2.08
C GLY A 116 17.35 -5.26 1.71
N CYS A 117 16.23 -4.58 1.94
CA CYS A 117 14.89 -5.06 1.60
C CYS A 117 14.38 -4.43 0.32
N ASP A 118 13.58 -5.17 -0.44
CA ASP A 118 12.86 -4.67 -1.60
C ASP A 118 11.51 -4.06 -1.19
N ILE A 119 11.05 -3.08 -1.98
CA ILE A 119 9.83 -2.32 -1.70
C ILE A 119 8.82 -2.54 -2.82
N ILE A 120 7.57 -2.85 -2.43
CA ILE A 120 6.39 -2.71 -3.28
C ILE A 120 5.63 -1.48 -2.79
N ALA A 121 5.47 -0.48 -3.65
CA ALA A 121 4.70 0.72 -3.33
C ALA A 121 3.24 0.56 -3.74
N VAL A 122 2.32 0.91 -2.86
CA VAL A 122 0.89 1.10 -3.19
C VAL A 122 0.57 2.57 -3.01
N THR A 123 0.33 3.28 -4.11
CA THR A 123 0.04 4.72 -4.09
C THR A 123 -1.06 5.13 -5.05
N GLY A 124 -1.71 6.26 -4.78
CA GLY A 124 -2.69 6.87 -5.69
C GLY A 124 -2.06 7.71 -6.82
N ASN A 125 -0.72 7.83 -6.83
CA ASN A 125 0.00 8.67 -7.79
C ASN A 125 1.24 7.94 -8.34
N ALA A 126 1.20 7.59 -9.62
CA ALA A 126 2.29 6.91 -10.33
C ALA A 126 3.57 7.77 -10.44
N ASP A 127 3.43 9.09 -10.37
CA ASP A 127 4.55 10.03 -10.43
C ASP A 127 5.16 10.37 -9.07
N SER A 128 4.63 9.80 -7.99
CA SER A 128 5.13 10.05 -6.63
C SER A 128 6.56 9.55 -6.43
N TRP A 129 7.23 10.16 -5.44
CA TRP A 129 8.56 9.73 -5.04
C TRP A 129 8.60 8.25 -4.66
N LEU A 130 7.63 7.78 -3.87
CA LEU A 130 7.58 6.38 -3.41
C LEU A 130 7.39 5.41 -4.58
N ALA A 131 6.52 5.75 -5.55
CA ALA A 131 6.31 4.94 -6.76
C ALA A 131 7.57 4.79 -7.59
N LYS A 132 8.38 5.85 -7.68
CA LYS A 132 9.66 5.84 -8.42
C LYS A 132 10.82 5.22 -7.64
N PHE A 133 10.75 5.20 -6.32
CA PHE A 133 11.77 4.65 -5.44
C PHE A 133 11.65 3.13 -5.26
N ALA A 134 10.44 2.59 -5.29
CA ALA A 134 10.16 1.17 -5.10
C ALA A 134 10.56 0.31 -6.31
N GLN A 135 10.85 -0.98 -6.08
CA GLN A 135 11.11 -1.96 -7.12
C GLN A 135 9.85 -2.27 -7.95
N VAL A 136 8.68 -2.25 -7.29
CA VAL A 136 7.38 -2.47 -7.93
C VAL A 136 6.40 -1.42 -7.43
N HIS A 137 5.55 -0.91 -8.33
CA HIS A 137 4.48 0.02 -7.99
C HIS A 137 3.12 -0.55 -8.39
N LEU A 138 2.18 -0.56 -7.46
CA LEU A 138 0.78 -0.88 -7.67
C LEU A 138 -0.04 0.42 -7.53
N LEU A 139 -0.70 0.83 -8.60
CA LEU A 139 -1.45 2.08 -8.63
C LEU A 139 -2.86 1.89 -8.05
N ALA A 140 -3.17 2.60 -6.97
CA ALA A 140 -4.48 2.68 -6.32
C ALA A 140 -5.11 4.07 -6.52
N HIS A 141 -5.26 4.49 -7.78
CA HIS A 141 -5.71 5.82 -8.13
C HIS A 141 -7.21 6.02 -7.96
N VAL A 142 -7.60 7.17 -7.42
CA VAL A 142 -8.97 7.67 -7.43
C VAL A 142 -9.00 9.13 -7.90
N SER A 143 -10.03 9.49 -8.66
CA SER A 143 -10.21 10.86 -9.17
C SER A 143 -10.92 11.77 -8.16
N ALA A 144 -11.69 11.20 -7.22
CA ALA A 144 -12.47 11.93 -6.23
C ALA A 144 -12.66 11.13 -4.93
N GLU A 145 -12.80 11.85 -3.82
CA GLU A 145 -12.98 11.24 -2.50
C GLU A 145 -14.45 11.15 -2.04
N GLY A 146 -15.38 11.73 -2.78
CA GLY A 146 -16.82 11.66 -2.50
C GLY A 146 -17.31 12.44 -1.28
N GLY A 147 -16.45 13.19 -0.63
CA GLY A 147 -16.82 14.04 0.49
C GLY A 147 -17.01 15.50 0.09
N PRO A 148 -17.74 16.33 0.87
CA PRO A 148 -18.02 17.73 0.54
C PRO A 148 -16.75 18.59 0.40
N LEU A 149 -15.64 18.16 0.99
CA LEU A 149 -14.34 18.84 0.91
C LEU A 149 -13.35 18.09 0.01
N ASN A 150 -13.77 17.01 -0.63
CA ASN A 150 -12.94 16.13 -1.46
C ASN A 150 -11.59 15.76 -0.80
N ARG A 151 -11.58 15.55 0.53
CA ARG A 151 -10.35 15.24 1.28
C ARG A 151 -10.17 13.75 1.47
N ALA A 152 -8.96 13.28 1.20
CA ALA A 152 -8.51 11.92 1.49
C ALA A 152 -8.48 11.63 3.02
N PRO A 153 -8.60 10.36 3.41
CA PRO A 153 -8.93 9.22 2.58
C PRO A 153 -10.41 8.83 2.76
N ARG A 154 -11.12 8.74 1.68
CA ARG A 154 -12.46 8.14 1.63
C ARG A 154 -12.51 7.07 0.54
N ALA A 155 -12.56 7.47 -0.74
CA ALA A 155 -12.44 6.53 -1.85
C ALA A 155 -11.02 5.99 -1.99
N SER A 156 -9.99 6.80 -1.74
CA SER A 156 -8.58 6.38 -1.85
C SER A 156 -8.23 5.21 -0.92
N ILE A 157 -8.71 5.18 0.31
CA ILE A 157 -8.43 4.04 1.22
C ILE A 157 -9.13 2.76 0.75
N LEU A 158 -10.29 2.87 0.11
CA LEU A 158 -10.97 1.73 -0.50
C LEU A 158 -10.18 1.20 -1.70
N ALA A 159 -9.65 2.10 -2.52
CA ALA A 159 -8.78 1.74 -3.64
C ALA A 159 -7.51 1.00 -3.17
N GLU A 160 -6.82 1.52 -2.16
CA GLU A 160 -5.67 0.86 -1.54
C GLU A 160 -6.03 -0.53 -1.00
N MET A 161 -7.22 -0.66 -0.38
CA MET A 161 -7.70 -1.95 0.12
C MET A 161 -7.98 -2.93 -1.02
N LEU A 162 -8.67 -2.51 -2.08
CA LEU A 162 -8.97 -3.35 -3.24
C LEU A 162 -7.69 -3.85 -3.91
N VAL A 163 -6.71 -2.97 -4.13
CA VAL A 163 -5.41 -3.32 -4.72
C VAL A 163 -4.65 -4.34 -3.86
N LEU A 164 -4.75 -4.25 -2.54
CA LEU A 164 -4.05 -5.18 -1.64
C LEU A 164 -4.78 -6.52 -1.47
N GLN A 165 -6.08 -6.60 -1.77
CA GLN A 165 -6.88 -7.83 -1.64
C GLN A 165 -6.85 -8.71 -2.91
N GLY A 166 -6.58 -8.14 -4.06
CA GLY A 166 -6.49 -8.87 -5.34
C GLY A 166 -5.21 -9.65 -5.45
#